data_44f0d0c0c240968a78a3f3e229fb928b
#
_entry.id   44f0d0c0c240968a78a3f3e229fb928b
#
_cell.length_a   1.000
_cell.length_b   1.000
_cell.length_c   1.000
_cell.angle_alpha   90.00
_cell.angle_beta   90.00
_cell.angle_gamma   90.00
#
_symmetry.space_group_name_H-M   'P 1'
#
loop_
_entity.id
_entity.type
_entity.pdbx_description
1 polymer ?
#
loop_
_entity_poly.entity_id
_entity_poly.type
_entity_poly.pdbx_seq_one_letter_code
_entity_poly.pdbx_strand_id
1 'polypeptide(L)'
;MAIDFRSPDGFDAILAVCIERKKALVSGTTGLSALQFEGMKTAGVLIPILWASNFSLGVAVLNQLVSQAGQWLKHWNIDITEAHHIHKIDAPSGTALSLGQTVKQASGLDPNYHSLRCGDVVGEHTVQFTSQGERLELTHRATNRDIFAQGALFAAEKISTKPNGFYQFADLL
;
A
#
# COMPACT_ATOMS: atom_id res chain seq x y z
N MET A 1 15.61 10.89 -11.59
CA MET A 1 14.68 10.06 -10.80
C MET A 1 14.66 8.65 -11.35
N ALA A 2 14.49 7.65 -10.50
CA ALA A 2 14.26 6.28 -10.91
C ALA A 2 12.90 5.79 -10.39
N ILE A 3 12.24 4.91 -11.17
CA ILE A 3 11.06 4.16 -10.77
C ILE A 3 11.42 2.68 -10.87
N ASP A 4 11.30 1.93 -9.78
CA ASP A 4 11.76 0.55 -9.69
C ASP A 4 10.66 -0.40 -9.19
N PHE A 5 10.36 -1.42 -10.00
CA PHE A 5 9.39 -2.50 -9.70
C PHE A 5 9.98 -3.89 -9.96
N ARG A 6 11.30 -4.02 -9.85
CA ARG A 6 12.02 -5.26 -10.08
C ARG A 6 11.99 -6.19 -8.86
N SER A 7 12.69 -7.32 -8.97
CA SER A 7 12.93 -8.22 -7.84
C SER A 7 13.88 -7.60 -6.81
N PRO A 8 13.87 -8.08 -5.55
CA PRO A 8 14.76 -7.62 -4.48
C PRO A 8 16.25 -7.69 -4.82
N ASP A 9 16.65 -8.66 -5.66
CA ASP A 9 18.07 -8.90 -6.02
C ASP A 9 18.72 -7.69 -6.71
N GLY A 10 17.94 -6.88 -7.44
CA GLY A 10 18.44 -5.68 -8.11
C GLY A 10 18.32 -4.40 -7.29
N PHE A 11 17.70 -4.46 -6.12
CA PHE A 11 17.32 -3.27 -5.36
C PHE A 11 18.54 -2.47 -4.86
N ASP A 12 19.53 -3.13 -4.28
CA ASP A 12 20.72 -2.45 -3.73
C ASP A 12 21.50 -1.69 -4.80
N ALA A 13 21.58 -2.25 -6.01
CA ALA A 13 22.27 -1.62 -7.13
C ALA A 13 21.57 -0.33 -7.57
N ILE A 14 20.23 -0.32 -7.69
CA ILE A 14 19.50 0.88 -8.09
C ILE A 14 19.53 1.93 -6.99
N LEU A 15 19.43 1.53 -5.72
CA LEU A 15 19.54 2.45 -4.59
C LEU A 15 20.91 3.14 -4.58
N ALA A 16 22.00 2.39 -4.76
CA ALA A 16 23.36 2.92 -4.82
C ALA A 16 23.52 3.95 -5.96
N VAL A 17 23.02 3.65 -7.16
CA VAL A 17 23.05 4.57 -8.31
C VAL A 17 22.23 5.83 -8.03
N CYS A 18 21.06 5.71 -7.39
CA CYS A 18 20.24 6.88 -7.03
C CYS A 18 20.96 7.79 -6.03
N ILE A 19 21.62 7.22 -5.02
CA ILE A 19 22.41 7.96 -4.03
C ILE A 19 23.58 8.69 -4.72
N GLU A 20 24.42 7.95 -5.49
CA GLU A 20 25.58 8.51 -6.20
C GLU A 20 25.19 9.68 -7.09
N ARG A 21 24.07 9.54 -7.81
CA ARG A 21 23.60 10.55 -8.76
C ARG A 21 22.64 11.57 -8.16
N LYS A 22 22.40 11.52 -6.86
CA LYS A 22 21.47 12.41 -6.13
C LYS A 22 20.10 12.49 -6.82
N LYS A 23 19.54 11.33 -7.17
CA LYS A 23 18.24 11.21 -7.84
C LYS A 23 17.20 10.56 -6.91
N ALA A 24 15.99 11.11 -6.91
CA ALA A 24 14.86 10.51 -6.18
C ALA A 24 14.58 9.08 -6.66
N LEU A 25 14.13 8.22 -5.75
CA LEU A 25 13.73 6.85 -6.01
C LEU A 25 12.25 6.63 -5.64
N VAL A 26 11.48 6.09 -6.57
CA VAL A 26 10.15 5.52 -6.30
C VAL A 26 10.24 4.01 -6.47
N SER A 27 9.99 3.24 -5.42
CA SER A 27 10.11 1.78 -5.47
C SER A 27 8.82 1.09 -5.04
N GLY A 28 8.39 0.16 -5.88
CA GLY A 28 7.32 -0.81 -5.61
C GLY A 28 7.87 -2.23 -5.42
N THR A 29 9.18 -2.40 -5.27
CA THR A 29 9.80 -3.70 -5.05
C THR A 29 9.32 -4.28 -3.73
N THR A 30 8.69 -5.45 -3.80
CA THR A 30 8.23 -6.23 -2.64
C THR A 30 9.22 -7.33 -2.30
N GLY A 31 9.12 -7.92 -1.10
CA GLY A 31 10.03 -8.98 -0.67
C GLY A 31 11.43 -8.51 -0.28
N LEU A 32 11.61 -7.21 -0.05
CA LEU A 32 12.87 -6.69 0.48
C LEU A 32 13.19 -7.29 1.84
N SER A 33 14.45 -7.65 2.07
CA SER A 33 14.93 -8.05 3.38
C SER A 33 14.87 -6.89 4.38
N ALA A 34 14.89 -7.19 5.67
CA ALA A 34 14.92 -6.16 6.72
C ALA A 34 16.12 -5.20 6.54
N LEU A 35 17.29 -5.73 6.12
CA LEU A 35 18.50 -4.94 5.88
C LEU A 35 18.31 -3.97 4.71
N GLN A 36 17.72 -4.43 3.59
CA GLN A 36 17.42 -3.58 2.44
C GLN A 36 16.41 -2.50 2.79
N PHE A 37 15.40 -2.83 3.56
CA PHE A 37 14.38 -1.88 3.99
C PHE A 37 14.96 -0.79 4.90
N GLU A 38 15.81 -1.17 5.87
CA GLU A 38 16.49 -0.19 6.74
C GLU A 38 17.53 0.64 5.97
N GLY A 39 18.25 0.02 5.02
CA GLY A 39 19.16 0.73 4.11
C GLY A 39 18.43 1.80 3.29
N MET A 40 17.26 1.47 2.79
CA MET A 40 16.39 2.40 2.05
C MET A 40 15.93 3.58 2.93
N LYS A 41 15.49 3.33 4.16
CA LYS A 41 15.12 4.38 5.11
C LYS A 41 16.29 5.30 5.43
N THR A 42 17.47 4.72 5.67
CA THR A 42 18.70 5.48 5.95
C THR A 42 19.09 6.34 4.77
N ALA A 43 18.99 5.82 3.55
CA ALA A 43 19.26 6.56 2.33
C ALA A 43 18.32 7.76 2.10
N GLY A 44 17.16 7.76 2.73
CA GLY A 44 16.23 8.89 2.73
C GLY A 44 16.85 10.20 3.24
N VAL A 45 17.88 10.15 4.07
CA VAL A 45 18.64 11.34 4.51
C VAL A 45 19.40 12.00 3.34
N LEU A 46 19.74 11.23 2.32
CA LEU A 46 20.58 11.67 1.19
C LEU A 46 19.76 12.05 -0.04
N ILE A 47 18.65 11.38 -0.28
CA ILE A 47 17.79 11.57 -1.45
C ILE A 47 16.31 11.37 -1.06
N PRO A 48 15.35 11.96 -1.80
CA PRO A 48 13.94 11.64 -1.62
C PRO A 48 13.67 10.19 -2.08
N ILE A 49 13.09 9.36 -1.20
CA ILE A 49 12.72 7.97 -1.50
C ILE A 49 11.27 7.76 -1.12
N LEU A 50 10.50 7.21 -2.05
CA LEU A 50 9.15 6.70 -1.78
C LEU A 50 9.13 5.20 -1.99
N TRP A 51 8.61 4.48 -1.00
CA TRP A 51 8.32 3.07 -1.12
C TRP A 51 6.85 2.78 -0.80
N ALA A 52 6.25 1.91 -1.61
CA ALA A 52 4.92 1.39 -1.35
C ALA A 52 4.78 -0.04 -1.89
N SER A 53 4.07 -0.89 -1.17
CA SER A 53 3.69 -2.24 -1.65
C SER A 53 2.51 -2.20 -2.63
N ASN A 54 1.79 -1.08 -2.69
CA ASN A 54 0.66 -0.86 -3.60
C ASN A 54 0.64 0.62 -4.03
N PHE A 55 0.56 0.85 -5.32
CA PHE A 55 0.56 2.19 -5.93
C PHE A 55 -0.82 2.68 -6.38
N SER A 56 -1.89 2.01 -5.98
CA SER A 56 -3.24 2.51 -6.24
C SER A 56 -3.56 3.71 -5.35
N LEU A 57 -3.83 4.86 -5.97
CA LEU A 57 -4.31 6.06 -5.26
C LEU A 57 -5.62 5.77 -4.51
N GLY A 58 -6.52 4.99 -5.12
CA GLY A 58 -7.79 4.60 -4.48
C GLY A 58 -7.58 3.74 -3.23
N VAL A 59 -6.58 2.85 -3.22
CA VAL A 59 -6.22 2.06 -2.02
C VAL A 59 -5.62 2.96 -0.93
N ALA A 60 -4.80 3.94 -1.30
CA ALA A 60 -4.25 4.88 -0.32
C ALA A 60 -5.36 5.72 0.34
N VAL A 61 -6.32 6.23 -0.44
CA VAL A 61 -7.51 6.93 0.08
C VAL A 61 -8.35 5.99 0.95
N LEU A 62 -8.58 4.74 0.51
CA LEU A 62 -9.30 3.74 1.30
C LEU A 62 -8.66 3.54 2.67
N ASN A 63 -7.32 3.42 2.74
CA ASN A 63 -6.59 3.28 4.01
C ASN A 63 -6.83 4.47 4.95
N GLN A 64 -6.83 5.70 4.43
CA GLN A 64 -7.12 6.90 5.23
C GLN A 64 -8.55 6.89 5.80
N LEU A 65 -9.52 6.55 4.95
CA LEU A 65 -10.94 6.45 5.36
C LEU A 65 -11.13 5.34 6.39
N VAL A 66 -10.49 4.19 6.22
CA VAL A 66 -10.51 3.06 7.17
C VAL A 66 -9.91 3.46 8.52
N SER A 67 -8.79 4.20 8.51
CA SER A 67 -8.18 4.72 9.73
C SER A 67 -9.15 5.62 10.50
N GLN A 68 -9.79 6.55 9.78
CA GLN A 68 -10.76 7.47 10.37
C GLN A 68 -11.99 6.74 10.93
N ALA A 69 -12.59 5.83 10.13
CA ALA A 69 -13.73 5.03 10.56
C ALA A 69 -13.38 4.15 11.78
N GLY A 70 -12.20 3.50 11.77
CA GLY A 70 -11.73 2.68 12.89
C GLY A 70 -11.58 3.45 14.19
N GLN A 71 -11.17 4.71 14.15
CA GLN A 71 -11.11 5.56 15.34
C GLN A 71 -12.49 5.86 15.95
N TRP A 72 -13.50 6.02 15.10
CA TRP A 72 -14.86 6.39 15.55
C TRP A 72 -15.71 5.17 15.90
N LEU A 73 -15.49 4.04 15.22
CA LEU A 73 -16.30 2.82 15.33
C LEU A 73 -15.60 1.69 16.10
N LYS A 74 -14.84 2.03 17.15
CA LYS A 74 -13.98 1.10 17.92
C LYS A 74 -14.71 -0.12 18.53
N HIS A 75 -16.04 -0.05 18.66
CA HIS A 75 -16.84 -1.10 19.28
C HIS A 75 -17.62 -1.95 18.26
N TRP A 76 -17.43 -1.68 16.98
CA TRP A 76 -18.11 -2.41 15.91
C TRP A 76 -17.30 -3.64 15.51
N ASN A 77 -17.99 -4.66 15.03
CA ASN A 77 -17.33 -5.79 14.38
C ASN A 77 -16.73 -5.33 13.05
N ILE A 78 -15.52 -5.82 12.73
CA ILE A 78 -14.81 -5.40 11.53
C ILE A 78 -14.44 -6.63 10.72
N ASP A 79 -14.87 -6.64 9.47
CA ASP A 79 -14.57 -7.67 8.48
C ASP A 79 -13.91 -7.06 7.27
N ILE A 80 -12.92 -7.76 6.70
CA ILE A 80 -12.26 -7.38 5.45
C ILE A 80 -12.49 -8.48 4.44
N THR A 81 -13.21 -8.17 3.37
CA THR A 81 -13.43 -9.07 2.23
C THR A 81 -12.55 -8.61 1.06
N GLU A 82 -11.82 -9.56 0.47
CA GLU A 82 -11.05 -9.31 -0.73
C GLU A 82 -11.37 -10.32 -1.83
N ALA A 83 -11.38 -9.85 -3.08
CA ALA A 83 -11.60 -10.69 -4.25
C ALA A 83 -10.50 -10.47 -5.28
N HIS A 84 -9.96 -11.55 -5.82
CA HIS A 84 -8.95 -11.55 -6.88
C HIS A 84 -9.20 -12.69 -7.87
N HIS A 85 -8.43 -12.65 -8.96
CA HIS A 85 -8.44 -13.71 -9.99
C HIS A 85 -8.07 -15.09 -9.41
N ILE A 86 -8.52 -16.14 -10.07
CA ILE A 86 -8.34 -17.53 -9.63
C ILE A 86 -6.88 -17.98 -9.46
N HIS A 87 -5.93 -17.29 -10.11
CA HIS A 87 -4.50 -17.60 -10.06
C HIS A 87 -3.74 -16.92 -8.91
N LYS A 88 -4.40 -16.10 -8.08
CA LYS A 88 -3.74 -15.46 -6.94
C LYS A 88 -3.53 -16.46 -5.80
N ILE A 89 -2.26 -16.63 -5.39
CA ILE A 89 -1.84 -17.66 -4.43
C ILE A 89 -2.04 -17.19 -2.97
N ASP A 90 -1.57 -15.97 -2.67
CA ASP A 90 -1.64 -15.43 -1.30
C ASP A 90 -3.09 -15.09 -0.89
N ALA A 91 -3.47 -15.53 0.28
CA ALA A 91 -4.76 -15.26 0.94
C ALA A 91 -4.55 -15.16 2.47
N PRO A 92 -4.91 -14.03 3.11
CA PRO A 92 -5.39 -12.78 2.51
C PRO A 92 -4.35 -12.09 1.64
N SER A 93 -4.80 -11.20 0.73
CA SER A 93 -3.90 -10.39 -0.09
C SER A 93 -3.08 -9.41 0.76
N GLY A 94 -1.89 -9.01 0.28
CA GLY A 94 -1.06 -8.02 0.97
C GLY A 94 -1.79 -6.69 1.24
N THR A 95 -2.69 -6.27 0.34
CA THR A 95 -3.53 -5.08 0.55
C THR A 95 -4.54 -5.28 1.67
N ALA A 96 -5.18 -6.45 1.75
CA ALA A 96 -6.10 -6.77 2.85
C ALA A 96 -5.38 -6.78 4.20
N LEU A 97 -4.17 -7.35 4.26
CA LEU A 97 -3.33 -7.32 5.47
C LEU A 97 -2.94 -5.90 5.87
N SER A 98 -2.60 -5.04 4.90
CA SER A 98 -2.31 -3.61 5.17
C SER A 98 -3.53 -2.87 5.72
N LEU A 99 -4.70 -3.09 5.13
CA LEU A 99 -5.97 -2.53 5.64
C LEU A 99 -6.27 -3.01 7.06
N GLY A 100 -6.05 -4.30 7.35
CA GLY A 100 -6.22 -4.85 8.69
C GLY A 100 -5.26 -4.28 9.72
N GLN A 101 -4.01 -4.01 9.34
CA GLN A 101 -3.07 -3.33 10.21
C GLN A 101 -3.53 -1.89 10.51
N THR A 102 -4.07 -1.19 9.52
CA THR A 102 -4.67 0.14 9.70
C THR A 102 -5.85 0.09 10.66
N VAL A 103 -6.76 -0.87 10.49
CA VAL A 103 -7.87 -1.13 11.42
C VAL A 103 -7.36 -1.35 12.83
N LYS A 104 -6.40 -2.24 13.02
CA LYS A 104 -5.84 -2.57 14.34
C LYS A 104 -5.21 -1.36 15.02
N GLN A 105 -4.46 -0.56 14.28
CA GLN A 105 -3.85 0.67 14.81
C GLN A 105 -4.90 1.71 15.21
N ALA A 106 -5.98 1.82 14.45
CA ALA A 106 -7.01 2.83 14.66
C ALA A 106 -8.03 2.45 15.75
N SER A 107 -8.47 1.18 15.79
CA SER A 107 -9.54 0.69 16.67
C SER A 107 -9.04 -0.13 17.85
N GLY A 108 -7.85 -0.73 17.75
CA GLY A 108 -7.33 -1.73 18.72
C GLY A 108 -7.86 -3.15 18.46
N LEU A 109 -8.72 -3.36 17.46
CA LEU A 109 -9.34 -4.64 17.14
C LEU A 109 -8.65 -5.33 15.96
N ASP A 110 -8.57 -6.65 15.98
CA ASP A 110 -8.18 -7.46 14.82
C ASP A 110 -9.41 -7.74 13.96
N PRO A 111 -9.39 -7.43 12.65
CA PRO A 111 -10.50 -7.74 11.76
C PRO A 111 -10.52 -9.22 11.37
N ASN A 112 -11.69 -9.74 10.96
CA ASN A 112 -11.77 -11.01 10.26
C ASN A 112 -11.43 -10.81 8.78
N TYR A 113 -10.90 -11.86 8.11
CA TYR A 113 -10.54 -11.81 6.69
C TYR A 113 -11.31 -12.85 5.90
N HIS A 114 -11.83 -12.43 4.75
CA HIS A 114 -12.55 -13.27 3.80
C HIS A 114 -11.94 -13.11 2.42
N SER A 115 -11.41 -14.21 1.85
CA SER A 115 -10.75 -14.19 0.55
C SER A 115 -11.56 -14.91 -0.50
N LEU A 116 -11.90 -14.21 -1.58
CA LEU A 116 -12.58 -14.76 -2.75
C LEU A 116 -11.60 -14.89 -3.92
N ARG A 117 -11.75 -15.97 -4.69
CA ARG A 117 -10.98 -16.20 -5.93
C ARG A 117 -11.98 -16.45 -7.05
N CYS A 118 -12.14 -15.46 -7.95
CA CYS A 118 -13.20 -15.47 -8.96
C CYS A 118 -12.75 -14.84 -10.27
N GLY A 119 -12.89 -15.60 -11.35
CA GLY A 119 -12.64 -15.17 -12.71
C GLY A 119 -11.29 -14.49 -12.90
N ASP A 120 -11.32 -13.30 -13.49
CA ASP A 120 -10.17 -12.44 -13.81
C ASP A 120 -10.15 -11.15 -12.95
N VAL A 121 -10.86 -11.12 -11.82
CA VAL A 121 -10.92 -9.95 -10.94
C VAL A 121 -9.53 -9.46 -10.60
N VAL A 122 -9.22 -8.20 -10.92
CA VAL A 122 -7.90 -7.60 -10.73
C VAL A 122 -7.58 -7.44 -9.24
N GLY A 123 -8.55 -6.96 -8.47
CA GLY A 123 -8.46 -6.81 -7.03
C GLY A 123 -9.56 -5.92 -6.48
N GLU A 124 -10.36 -6.44 -5.57
CA GLU A 124 -11.39 -5.70 -4.84
C GLU A 124 -11.15 -5.86 -3.34
N HIS A 125 -11.38 -4.80 -2.59
CA HIS A 125 -11.21 -4.81 -1.14
C HIS A 125 -12.35 -4.03 -0.50
N THR A 126 -13.05 -4.66 0.43
CA THR A 126 -14.10 -4.02 1.23
C THR A 126 -13.76 -4.15 2.70
N VAL A 127 -13.70 -3.03 3.42
CA VAL A 127 -13.65 -3.01 4.87
C VAL A 127 -15.05 -2.68 5.39
N GLN A 128 -15.57 -3.55 6.23
CA GLN A 128 -16.93 -3.55 6.73
C GLN A 128 -16.93 -3.33 8.22
N PHE A 129 -17.59 -2.28 8.66
CA PHE A 129 -17.85 -2.00 10.09
C PHE A 129 -19.33 -2.29 10.35
N THR A 130 -19.63 -3.20 11.27
CA THR A 130 -20.99 -3.70 11.50
C THR A 130 -21.37 -3.58 12.98
N SER A 131 -22.53 -3.00 13.23
CA SER A 131 -23.19 -2.99 14.54
C SER A 131 -24.62 -3.51 14.46
N GLN A 132 -25.33 -3.45 15.58
CA GLN A 132 -26.73 -3.86 15.58
C GLN A 132 -27.58 -2.82 14.80
N GLY A 133 -28.16 -3.26 13.69
CA GLY A 133 -29.08 -2.45 12.88
C GLY A 133 -28.46 -1.62 11.76
N GLU A 134 -27.11 -1.51 11.70
CA GLU A 134 -26.46 -0.77 10.62
C GLU A 134 -25.07 -1.32 10.26
N ARG A 135 -24.59 -0.95 9.08
CA ARG A 135 -23.31 -1.35 8.52
C ARG A 135 -22.73 -0.25 7.64
N LEU A 136 -21.45 0.03 7.82
CA LEU A 136 -20.68 0.90 6.94
C LEU A 136 -19.74 0.04 6.11
N GLU A 137 -19.73 0.23 4.79
CA GLU A 137 -18.83 -0.45 3.86
C GLU A 137 -17.96 0.58 3.12
N LEU A 138 -16.64 0.37 3.17
CA LEU A 138 -15.66 1.15 2.42
C LEU A 138 -15.03 0.21 1.40
N THR A 139 -15.28 0.47 0.11
CA THR A 139 -14.89 -0.45 -0.98
C THR A 139 -14.02 0.23 -2.03
N HIS A 140 -12.96 -0.45 -2.42
CA HIS A 140 -12.16 -0.14 -3.60
C HIS A 140 -12.20 -1.31 -4.59
N ARG A 141 -12.38 -1.01 -5.88
CA ARG A 141 -12.33 -1.98 -6.98
C ARG A 141 -11.35 -1.54 -8.04
N ALA A 142 -10.35 -2.38 -8.31
CA ALA A 142 -9.45 -2.21 -9.44
C ALA A 142 -10.06 -2.91 -10.66
N THR A 143 -10.35 -2.15 -11.69
CA THR A 143 -10.89 -2.69 -12.96
C THR A 143 -9.81 -2.87 -14.03
N ASN A 144 -8.64 -2.23 -13.84
CA ASN A 144 -7.48 -2.33 -14.72
C ASN A 144 -6.19 -2.24 -13.89
N ARG A 145 -5.14 -2.94 -14.30
CA ARG A 145 -3.80 -2.89 -13.67
C ARG A 145 -3.03 -1.61 -13.95
N ASP A 146 -3.41 -0.84 -14.95
CA ASP A 146 -2.76 0.44 -15.29
C ASP A 146 -2.82 1.46 -14.15
N ILE A 147 -3.75 1.31 -13.21
CA ILE A 147 -3.83 2.14 -12.01
C ILE A 147 -2.53 2.13 -11.19
N PHE A 148 -1.78 1.02 -11.18
CA PHE A 148 -0.51 0.92 -10.46
C PHE A 148 0.61 1.70 -11.17
N ALA A 149 0.65 1.64 -12.50
CA ALA A 149 1.60 2.44 -13.30
C ALA A 149 1.28 3.94 -13.19
N GLN A 150 0.01 4.31 -13.29
CA GLN A 150 -0.44 5.69 -13.10
C GLN A 150 -0.10 6.21 -11.70
N GLY A 151 -0.31 5.39 -10.66
CA GLY A 151 0.06 5.74 -9.30
C GLY A 151 1.58 5.90 -9.11
N ALA A 152 2.39 5.09 -9.79
CA ALA A 152 3.85 5.23 -9.76
C ALA A 152 4.31 6.55 -10.43
N LEU A 153 3.67 6.93 -11.53
CA LEU A 153 3.94 8.23 -12.19
C LEU A 153 3.49 9.40 -11.32
N PHE A 154 2.32 9.31 -10.71
CA PHE A 154 1.86 10.30 -9.73
C PHE A 154 2.84 10.45 -8.57
N ALA A 155 3.28 9.34 -7.97
CA ALA A 155 4.27 9.35 -6.90
C ALA A 155 5.59 9.99 -7.37
N ALA A 156 6.03 9.67 -8.57
CA ALA A 156 7.24 10.22 -9.17
C ALA A 156 7.15 11.74 -9.34
N GLU A 157 6.05 12.25 -9.84
CA GLU A 157 5.81 13.69 -9.95
C GLU A 157 5.88 14.36 -8.58
N LYS A 158 5.14 13.85 -7.60
CA LYS A 158 5.06 14.43 -6.25
C LYS A 158 6.40 14.41 -5.51
N ILE A 159 7.13 13.28 -5.55
CA ILE A 159 8.39 13.16 -4.82
C ILE A 159 9.50 14.02 -5.41
N SER A 160 9.42 14.38 -6.68
CA SER A 160 10.43 15.19 -7.37
C SER A 160 10.64 16.56 -6.73
N THR A 161 9.65 17.08 -6.02
CA THR A 161 9.66 18.39 -5.36
C THR A 161 9.79 18.30 -3.83
N LYS A 162 9.80 17.06 -3.27
CA LYS A 162 9.94 16.86 -1.84
C LYS A 162 11.40 16.95 -1.39
N PRO A 163 11.67 17.40 -0.16
CA PRO A 163 13.03 17.35 0.40
C PRO A 163 13.50 15.89 0.54
N ASN A 164 14.78 15.71 0.85
CA ASN A 164 15.30 14.40 1.20
C ASN A 164 14.46 13.81 2.35
N GLY A 165 14.12 12.55 2.26
CA GLY A 165 13.27 11.87 3.24
C GLY A 165 12.84 10.50 2.73
N PHE A 166 12.36 9.66 3.65
CA PHE A 166 11.68 8.43 3.34
C PHE A 166 10.18 8.64 3.44
N TYR A 167 9.48 8.38 2.34
CA TYR A 167 8.04 8.63 2.18
C TYR A 167 7.28 7.34 1.89
N GLN A 168 6.08 7.26 2.40
CA GLN A 168 5.07 6.28 1.99
C GLN A 168 4.07 6.93 1.01
N PHE A 169 3.28 6.10 0.32
CA PHE A 169 2.32 6.61 -0.66
C PHE A 169 1.28 7.55 -0.02
N ALA A 170 0.89 7.27 1.23
CA ALA A 170 -0.04 8.10 2.00
C ALA A 170 0.48 9.52 2.27
N ASP A 171 1.80 9.73 2.31
CA ASP A 171 2.41 11.05 2.54
C ASP A 171 2.31 11.98 1.32
N LEU A 172 1.72 11.49 0.23
CA LEU A 172 1.49 12.25 -1.00
C LEU A 172 0.06 12.80 -1.11
N LEU A 173 -0.84 12.32 -0.23
CA LEU A 173 -2.23 12.77 -0.15
C LEU A 173 -2.32 14.04 0.71
#